data_440d424c6ea76f0c716d91c8618d7bab
#
_entry.id   440d424c6ea76f0c716d91c8618d7bab
#
_cell.length_a   1.000
_cell.length_b   1.000
_cell.length_c   1.000
_cell.angle_alpha   90.00
_cell.angle_beta   90.00
_cell.angle_gamma   90.00
#
_symmetry.space_group_name_H-M   'P 1'
#
loop_
_entity.id
_entity.type
_entity.pdbx_description
1 polymer ?
#
loop_
_entity_poly.entity_id
_entity_poly.type
_entity_poly.pdbx_seq_one_letter_code
_entity_poly.pdbx_strand_id
1 'polypeptide(L)'
;MTGYELINAFQAGRKDFSGEDLHGIHLREAHLNGIILDGADLRDSDLGGCSLFKASLRGAMLNRAHLGIAHDSNVDPNIDDIDLVMGCVNLVQADLTGAFLNNAHMFGVNLREANLSHADLSGALLRQADLEGATLLGANFSSADMSEAHVDADALKNAITTNAVLQGMIS
;
A
#
# COMPACT_ATOMS: atom_id res chain seq x y z
N MET A 1 19.14 -3.77 -8.03
CA MET A 1 19.10 -2.28 -8.25
C MET A 1 18.97 -1.59 -6.91
N THR A 2 19.68 -0.49 -6.66
CA THR A 2 19.52 0.34 -5.44
C THR A 2 18.39 1.34 -5.62
N GLY A 3 17.87 1.90 -4.51
CA GLY A 3 16.84 2.95 -4.58
C GLY A 3 17.30 4.19 -5.33
N TYR A 4 18.57 4.58 -5.14
CA TYR A 4 19.16 5.71 -5.85
C TYR A 4 19.22 5.47 -7.38
N GLU A 5 19.62 4.27 -7.81
CA GLU A 5 19.66 3.90 -9.23
C GLU A 5 18.26 3.92 -9.85
N LEU A 6 17.25 3.38 -9.14
CA LEU A 6 15.87 3.40 -9.61
C LEU A 6 15.36 4.84 -9.77
N ILE A 7 15.55 5.67 -8.74
CA ILE A 7 15.10 7.07 -8.76
C ILE A 7 15.73 7.83 -9.93
N ASN A 8 17.05 7.69 -10.13
CA ASN A 8 17.74 8.35 -11.23
C ASN A 8 17.26 7.85 -12.59
N ALA A 9 17.06 6.54 -12.76
CA ALA A 9 16.53 5.98 -14.00
C ALA A 9 15.11 6.49 -14.29
N PHE A 10 14.27 6.59 -13.25
CA PHE A 10 12.92 7.12 -13.35
C PHE A 10 12.93 8.61 -13.75
N GLN A 11 13.79 9.42 -13.13
CA GLN A 11 13.97 10.84 -13.46
C GLN A 11 14.52 11.02 -14.88
N ALA A 12 15.37 10.09 -15.35
CA ALA A 12 15.86 10.05 -16.72
C ALA A 12 14.80 9.60 -17.76
N GLY A 13 13.58 9.29 -17.30
CA GLY A 13 12.43 8.97 -18.18
C GLY A 13 12.09 7.49 -18.27
N ARG A 14 12.86 6.56 -17.67
CA ARG A 14 12.47 5.16 -17.57
C ARG A 14 11.25 5.06 -16.65
N LYS A 15 10.12 4.55 -17.16
CA LYS A 15 8.90 4.36 -16.38
C LYS A 15 8.63 2.90 -16.03
N ASP A 16 9.14 1.98 -16.83
CA ASP A 16 8.88 0.55 -16.72
C ASP A 16 10.01 -0.18 -15.98
N PHE A 17 9.66 -0.72 -14.83
CA PHE A 17 10.48 -1.55 -13.93
C PHE A 17 9.79 -2.88 -13.65
N SER A 18 8.94 -3.34 -14.59
CA SER A 18 8.21 -4.59 -14.44
C SER A 18 9.15 -5.77 -14.27
N GLY A 19 8.82 -6.66 -13.32
CA GLY A 19 9.58 -7.86 -13.04
C GLY A 19 10.99 -7.65 -12.46
N GLU A 20 11.37 -6.42 -12.14
CA GLU A 20 12.68 -6.14 -11.50
C GLU A 20 12.74 -6.75 -10.09
N ASP A 21 13.93 -7.24 -9.73
CA ASP A 21 14.24 -7.62 -8.35
C ASP A 21 14.60 -6.35 -7.56
N LEU A 22 13.63 -5.91 -6.76
CA LEU A 22 13.68 -4.73 -5.90
C LEU A 22 13.51 -5.12 -4.42
N HIS A 23 13.81 -6.39 -4.09
CA HIS A 23 13.70 -6.90 -2.74
C HIS A 23 14.49 -6.04 -1.75
N GLY A 24 13.83 -5.63 -0.67
CA GLY A 24 14.43 -4.80 0.38
C GLY A 24 14.86 -3.40 -0.08
N ILE A 25 14.36 -2.90 -1.22
CA ILE A 25 14.73 -1.57 -1.72
C ILE A 25 14.26 -0.47 -0.77
N HIS A 26 15.06 0.57 -0.59
CA HIS A 26 14.72 1.76 0.17
C HIS A 26 14.37 2.90 -0.78
N LEU A 27 13.09 3.32 -0.78
CA LEU A 27 12.54 4.36 -1.66
C LEU A 27 11.80 5.46 -0.86
N ARG A 28 12.07 5.59 0.44
CA ARG A 28 11.36 6.56 1.28
C ARG A 28 11.27 7.93 0.61
N GLU A 29 10.05 8.52 0.67
CA GLU A 29 9.74 9.88 0.18
C GLU A 29 9.97 10.08 -1.33
N ALA A 30 10.21 9.00 -2.09
CA ALA A 30 10.43 9.11 -3.53
C ALA A 30 9.15 9.50 -4.28
N HIS A 31 9.31 10.38 -5.27
CA HIS A 31 8.22 10.78 -6.16
C HIS A 31 8.22 9.91 -7.43
N LEU A 32 7.42 8.84 -7.45
CA LEU A 32 7.40 7.81 -8.49
C LEU A 32 6.03 7.70 -9.17
N ASN A 33 5.34 8.83 -9.35
CA ASN A 33 4.00 8.85 -9.92
C ASN A 33 3.98 8.24 -11.34
N GLY A 34 3.06 7.31 -11.55
CA GLY A 34 2.92 6.61 -12.83
C GLY A 34 4.06 5.65 -13.15
N ILE A 35 4.86 5.22 -12.16
CA ILE A 35 5.84 4.14 -12.33
C ILE A 35 5.10 2.83 -12.63
N ILE A 36 5.72 1.96 -13.42
CA ILE A 36 5.21 0.61 -13.72
C ILE A 36 6.14 -0.38 -13.02
N LEU A 37 5.56 -1.13 -12.08
CA LEU A 37 6.21 -2.12 -11.21
C LEU A 37 5.50 -3.49 -11.30
N ASP A 38 4.86 -3.76 -12.44
CA ASP A 38 4.08 -4.97 -12.62
C ASP A 38 4.94 -6.22 -12.42
N GLY A 39 4.52 -7.10 -11.51
CA GLY A 39 5.26 -8.31 -11.17
C GLY A 39 6.64 -8.10 -10.53
N ALA A 40 6.99 -6.87 -10.16
CA ALA A 40 8.26 -6.59 -9.48
C ALA A 40 8.31 -7.21 -8.07
N ASP A 41 9.49 -7.61 -7.64
CA ASP A 41 9.73 -8.09 -6.28
C ASP A 41 10.08 -6.92 -5.36
N LEU A 42 9.10 -6.46 -4.59
CA LEU A 42 9.20 -5.37 -3.61
C LEU A 42 9.09 -5.91 -2.16
N ARG A 43 9.29 -7.20 -1.96
CA ARG A 43 9.20 -7.77 -0.61
C ARG A 43 10.19 -7.12 0.32
N ASP A 44 9.75 -6.91 1.58
CA ASP A 44 10.58 -6.29 2.64
C ASP A 44 11.10 -4.88 2.28
N SER A 45 10.54 -4.22 1.25
CA SER A 45 10.94 -2.86 0.84
C SER A 45 10.45 -1.79 1.81
N ASP A 46 11.14 -0.65 1.83
CA ASP A 46 10.71 0.54 2.55
C ASP A 46 10.28 1.63 1.56
N LEU A 47 8.97 1.82 1.46
CA LEU A 47 8.29 2.75 0.57
C LEU A 47 7.67 3.94 1.36
N GLY A 48 7.97 4.06 2.65
CA GLY A 48 7.35 5.09 3.50
C GLY A 48 7.40 6.48 2.87
N GLY A 49 6.27 7.19 2.83
CA GLY A 49 6.16 8.53 2.25
C GLY A 49 6.27 8.61 0.73
N CYS A 50 6.41 7.49 0.01
CA CYS A 50 6.45 7.51 -1.45
C CYS A 50 5.15 8.05 -2.05
N SER A 51 5.28 8.78 -3.15
CA SER A 51 4.16 9.08 -4.03
C SER A 51 4.15 8.11 -5.21
N LEU A 52 3.16 7.22 -5.22
CA LEU A 52 2.90 6.20 -6.24
C LEU A 52 1.53 6.46 -6.92
N PHE A 53 1.13 7.74 -6.98
CA PHE A 53 -0.12 8.13 -7.63
C PHE A 53 -0.18 7.59 -9.07
N LYS A 54 -1.26 6.87 -9.40
CA LYS A 54 -1.45 6.20 -10.70
C LYS A 54 -0.35 5.21 -11.09
N ALA A 55 0.40 4.68 -10.14
CA ALA A 55 1.37 3.63 -10.42
C ALA A 55 0.66 2.32 -10.83
N SER A 56 1.36 1.50 -11.60
CA SER A 56 0.94 0.13 -11.88
C SER A 56 1.80 -0.84 -11.07
N LEU A 57 1.14 -1.65 -10.22
CA LEU A 57 1.76 -2.66 -9.34
C LEU A 57 1.05 -4.02 -9.50
N ARG A 58 0.55 -4.31 -10.70
CA ARG A 58 -0.22 -5.52 -10.97
C ARG A 58 0.61 -6.77 -10.72
N GLY A 59 0.11 -7.64 -9.84
CA GLY A 59 0.83 -8.86 -9.46
C GLY A 59 2.19 -8.62 -8.80
N ALA A 60 2.51 -7.40 -8.36
CA ALA A 60 3.75 -7.12 -7.64
C ALA A 60 3.77 -7.82 -6.28
N MET A 61 4.94 -8.23 -5.84
CA MET A 61 5.14 -8.85 -4.54
C MET A 61 5.57 -7.78 -3.52
N LEU A 62 4.68 -7.41 -2.62
CA LEU A 62 4.87 -6.41 -1.57
C LEU A 62 4.73 -7.02 -0.17
N ASN A 63 4.91 -8.32 -0.05
CA ASN A 63 4.80 -9.01 1.22
C ASN A 63 5.76 -8.40 2.25
N ARG A 64 5.25 -8.03 3.42
CA ARG A 64 5.99 -7.37 4.51
C ARG A 64 6.64 -6.03 4.11
N ALA A 65 6.24 -5.41 3.01
CA ALA A 65 6.69 -4.08 2.66
C ALA A 65 6.16 -3.04 3.65
N HIS A 66 6.95 -2.02 3.89
CA HIS A 66 6.58 -0.85 4.69
C HIS A 66 6.02 0.24 3.77
N LEU A 67 4.69 0.38 3.76
CA LEU A 67 3.95 1.38 2.98
C LEU A 67 3.31 2.47 3.88
N GLY A 68 3.44 2.30 5.17
CA GLY A 68 2.95 3.25 6.15
C GLY A 68 4.10 3.97 6.85
N ILE A 69 3.76 4.66 7.93
CA ILE A 69 4.76 5.20 8.83
C ILE A 69 5.40 4.02 9.56
N ALA A 70 6.72 4.05 9.75
CA ALA A 70 7.37 3.16 10.69
C ALA A 70 6.75 3.44 12.08
N HIS A 71 5.85 2.56 12.52
CA HIS A 71 5.34 2.60 13.88
C HIS A 71 6.49 2.17 14.79
N ASP A 72 7.33 3.12 15.20
CA ASP A 72 8.18 2.91 16.37
C ASP A 72 7.23 2.66 17.55
N SER A 73 7.45 1.57 18.29
CA SER A 73 6.66 1.17 19.45
C SER A 73 6.57 2.24 20.57
N ASN A 74 7.17 3.40 20.37
CA ASN A 74 7.16 4.56 21.24
C ASN A 74 6.27 5.72 20.78
N VAL A 75 5.54 5.57 19.68
CA VAL A 75 4.59 6.60 19.24
C VAL A 75 3.39 6.57 20.18
N ASP A 76 3.12 7.69 20.86
CA ASP A 76 1.95 7.88 21.72
C ASP A 76 0.68 7.61 20.90
N PRO A 77 -0.19 6.65 21.31
CA PRO A 77 -1.43 6.36 20.57
C PRO A 77 -2.44 7.52 20.56
N ASN A 78 -2.15 8.62 21.28
CA ASN A 78 -2.98 9.81 21.32
C ASN A 78 -2.42 10.98 20.48
N ILE A 79 -1.40 10.74 19.67
CA ILE A 79 -0.91 11.77 18.74
C ILE A 79 -1.94 11.91 17.61
N ASP A 80 -2.77 12.97 17.70
CA ASP A 80 -3.58 13.50 16.61
C ASP A 80 -2.64 14.20 15.60
N ASP A 81 -1.71 13.45 14.99
CA ASP A 81 -0.64 14.10 14.26
C ASP A 81 -0.90 14.09 12.76
N ILE A 82 -1.15 15.30 12.26
CA ILE A 82 -1.08 15.64 10.84
C ILE A 82 0.29 15.23 10.26
N ASP A 83 1.36 15.26 11.05
CA ASP A 83 2.71 14.82 10.66
C ASP A 83 2.76 13.30 10.40
N LEU A 84 1.88 12.51 11.02
CA LEU A 84 1.76 11.07 10.78
C LEU A 84 1.29 10.77 9.35
N VAL A 85 0.38 11.57 8.82
CA VAL A 85 -0.16 11.41 7.45
C VAL A 85 0.89 11.74 6.38
N MET A 86 1.86 12.57 6.69
CA MET A 86 2.91 13.00 5.75
C MET A 86 3.92 11.89 5.40
N GLY A 87 3.97 10.82 6.18
CA GLY A 87 4.85 9.67 5.93
C GLY A 87 4.18 8.47 5.29
N CYS A 88 2.87 8.55 4.97
CA CYS A 88 2.14 7.45 4.35
C CYS A 88 2.33 7.42 2.84
N VAL A 89 2.34 6.22 2.27
CA VAL A 89 2.40 6.04 0.82
C VAL A 89 1.11 6.53 0.18
N ASN A 90 1.24 7.31 -0.88
CA ASN A 90 0.12 7.73 -1.70
C ASN A 90 -0.04 6.75 -2.88
N LEU A 91 -1.06 5.89 -2.81
CA LEU A 91 -1.46 4.92 -3.84
C LEU A 91 -2.79 5.31 -4.51
N VAL A 92 -3.17 6.57 -4.46
CA VAL A 92 -4.42 7.04 -5.09
C VAL A 92 -4.42 6.67 -6.57
N GLN A 93 -5.51 6.02 -7.01
CA GLN A 93 -5.70 5.55 -8.38
C GLN A 93 -4.62 4.56 -8.87
N ALA A 94 -3.85 3.94 -7.98
CA ALA A 94 -2.90 2.91 -8.38
C ALA A 94 -3.63 1.61 -8.77
N ASP A 95 -3.05 0.86 -9.69
CA ASP A 95 -3.52 -0.48 -10.06
C ASP A 95 -2.70 -1.54 -9.29
N LEU A 96 -3.33 -2.14 -8.29
CA LEU A 96 -2.80 -3.21 -7.43
C LEU A 96 -3.46 -4.57 -7.73
N THR A 97 -4.04 -4.73 -8.93
CA THR A 97 -4.74 -5.96 -9.29
C THR A 97 -3.84 -7.18 -9.11
N GLY A 98 -4.29 -8.14 -8.28
CA GLY A 98 -3.56 -9.36 -8.01
C GLY A 98 -2.23 -9.18 -7.27
N ALA A 99 -1.94 -8.00 -6.72
CA ALA A 99 -0.72 -7.77 -5.92
C ALA A 99 -0.71 -8.60 -4.63
N PHE A 100 0.47 -8.98 -4.18
CA PHE A 100 0.67 -9.71 -2.93
C PHE A 100 1.13 -8.76 -1.83
N LEU A 101 0.22 -8.37 -0.95
CA LEU A 101 0.40 -7.42 0.15
C LEU A 101 0.28 -8.09 1.53
N ASN A 102 0.33 -9.41 1.58
CA ASN A 102 0.12 -10.11 2.85
C ASN A 102 1.19 -9.72 3.88
N ASN A 103 0.71 -9.44 5.10
CA ASN A 103 1.51 -8.91 6.21
C ASN A 103 2.24 -7.59 5.91
N ALA A 104 1.80 -6.81 4.91
CA ALA A 104 2.35 -5.49 4.65
C ALA A 104 1.96 -4.50 5.77
N HIS A 105 2.84 -3.57 6.07
CA HIS A 105 2.61 -2.49 7.02
C HIS A 105 2.03 -1.29 6.26
N MET A 106 0.73 -1.05 6.39
CA MET A 106 -0.04 -0.09 5.58
C MET A 106 -0.82 0.90 6.46
N PHE A 107 -0.31 1.21 7.65
CA PHE A 107 -0.96 2.16 8.55
C PHE A 107 -1.12 3.53 7.86
N GLY A 108 -2.36 4.05 7.83
CA GLY A 108 -2.69 5.36 7.26
C GLY A 108 -2.49 5.48 5.74
N VAL A 109 -2.21 4.38 5.03
CA VAL A 109 -1.98 4.43 3.57
C VAL A 109 -3.18 5.02 2.83
N ASN A 110 -2.91 5.86 1.82
CA ASN A 110 -3.94 6.42 0.96
C ASN A 110 -4.13 5.55 -0.29
N LEU A 111 -5.23 4.77 -0.30
CA LEU A 111 -5.64 3.87 -1.38
C LEU A 111 -6.93 4.35 -2.08
N ARG A 112 -7.26 5.64 -1.97
CA ARG A 112 -8.48 6.17 -2.60
C ARG A 112 -8.50 5.85 -4.09
N GLU A 113 -9.65 5.37 -4.56
CA GLU A 113 -9.87 5.00 -5.96
C GLU A 113 -8.86 3.97 -6.52
N ALA A 114 -8.07 3.29 -5.68
CA ALA A 114 -7.15 2.25 -6.13
C ALA A 114 -7.91 0.98 -6.56
N ASN A 115 -7.33 0.23 -7.48
CA ASN A 115 -7.85 -1.07 -7.88
C ASN A 115 -7.10 -2.19 -7.15
N LEU A 116 -7.73 -2.79 -6.15
CA LEU A 116 -7.24 -3.91 -5.36
C LEU A 116 -7.90 -5.24 -5.76
N SER A 117 -8.50 -5.32 -6.95
CA SER A 117 -9.17 -6.55 -7.39
C SER A 117 -8.22 -7.74 -7.30
N HIS A 118 -8.68 -8.82 -6.61
CA HIS A 118 -7.91 -10.05 -6.42
C HIS A 118 -6.56 -9.90 -5.71
N ALA A 119 -6.28 -8.76 -5.08
CA ALA A 119 -5.08 -8.58 -4.26
C ALA A 119 -5.14 -9.41 -2.97
N ASP A 120 -4.00 -9.90 -2.51
CA ASP A 120 -3.89 -10.60 -1.22
C ASP A 120 -3.34 -9.66 -0.15
N LEU A 121 -4.22 -9.17 0.72
CA LEU A 121 -3.91 -8.32 1.87
C LEU A 121 -4.05 -9.09 3.20
N SER A 122 -3.96 -10.42 3.16
CA SER A 122 -4.14 -11.24 4.36
C SER A 122 -3.11 -10.88 5.44
N GLY A 123 -3.57 -10.64 6.66
CA GLY A 123 -2.74 -10.22 7.78
C GLY A 123 -2.12 -8.82 7.65
N ALA A 124 -2.47 -8.01 6.64
CA ALA A 124 -1.96 -6.66 6.48
C ALA A 124 -2.45 -5.73 7.61
N LEU A 125 -1.63 -4.74 7.98
CA LEU A 125 -1.94 -3.74 9.01
C LEU A 125 -2.43 -2.45 8.34
N LEU A 126 -3.75 -2.35 8.13
CA LEU A 126 -4.45 -1.28 7.39
C LEU A 126 -5.17 -0.28 8.32
N ARG A 127 -4.78 -0.20 9.59
CA ARG A 127 -5.41 0.74 10.51
C ARG A 127 -5.36 2.16 9.92
N GLN A 128 -6.50 2.89 10.00
CA GLN A 128 -6.65 4.25 9.49
C GLN A 128 -6.33 4.41 7.98
N ALA A 129 -6.25 3.32 7.22
CA ALA A 129 -6.09 3.39 5.77
C ALA A 129 -7.34 4.02 5.12
N ASP A 130 -7.13 4.77 4.05
CA ASP A 130 -8.20 5.36 3.27
C ASP A 130 -8.41 4.58 1.96
N LEU A 131 -9.49 3.80 1.90
CA LEU A 131 -9.90 2.99 0.75
C LEU A 131 -11.19 3.54 0.09
N GLU A 132 -11.54 4.81 0.33
CA GLU A 132 -12.75 5.39 -0.28
C GLU A 132 -12.68 5.29 -1.81
N GLY A 133 -13.75 4.76 -2.42
CA GLY A 133 -13.83 4.54 -3.86
C GLY A 133 -12.93 3.43 -4.40
N ALA A 134 -12.22 2.68 -3.54
CA ALA A 134 -11.38 1.58 -4.01
C ALA A 134 -12.20 0.40 -4.53
N THR A 135 -11.69 -0.28 -5.56
CA THR A 135 -12.27 -1.53 -6.08
C THR A 135 -11.67 -2.73 -5.35
N LEU A 136 -12.52 -3.48 -4.61
CA LEU A 136 -12.11 -4.58 -3.73
C LEU A 136 -12.61 -5.96 -4.21
N LEU A 137 -12.95 -6.10 -5.49
CA LEU A 137 -13.50 -7.34 -6.03
C LEU A 137 -12.56 -8.53 -5.82
N GLY A 138 -12.96 -9.50 -4.99
CA GLY A 138 -12.17 -10.69 -4.70
C GLY A 138 -10.87 -10.42 -3.93
N ALA A 139 -10.67 -9.22 -3.40
CA ALA A 139 -9.53 -8.92 -2.52
C ALA A 139 -9.62 -9.73 -1.22
N ASN A 140 -8.49 -10.21 -0.73
CA ASN A 140 -8.41 -11.04 0.47
C ASN A 140 -7.86 -10.23 1.64
N PHE A 141 -8.73 -9.86 2.58
CA PHE A 141 -8.40 -9.19 3.86
C PHE A 141 -8.44 -10.15 5.05
N SER A 142 -8.32 -11.47 4.82
CA SER A 142 -8.37 -12.43 5.93
C SER A 142 -7.34 -12.09 6.99
N SER A 143 -7.79 -11.99 8.26
CA SER A 143 -6.95 -11.61 9.41
C SER A 143 -6.26 -10.25 9.30
N ALA A 144 -6.64 -9.38 8.36
CA ALA A 144 -6.14 -8.02 8.29
C ALA A 144 -6.68 -7.16 9.44
N ASP A 145 -5.91 -6.20 9.90
CA ASP A 145 -6.37 -5.16 10.83
C ASP A 145 -6.77 -3.91 10.04
N MET A 146 -8.07 -3.71 9.87
CA MET A 146 -8.68 -2.57 9.20
C MET A 146 -9.37 -1.62 10.19
N SER A 147 -8.94 -1.63 11.46
CA SER A 147 -9.52 -0.75 12.48
C SER A 147 -9.43 0.70 12.05
N GLU A 148 -10.53 1.45 12.21
CA GLU A 148 -10.60 2.88 11.87
C GLU A 148 -10.33 3.20 10.37
N ALA A 149 -10.30 2.19 9.49
CA ALA A 149 -10.13 2.42 8.07
C ALA A 149 -11.39 3.06 7.46
N HIS A 150 -11.19 3.91 6.45
CA HIS A 150 -12.25 4.46 5.60
C HIS A 150 -12.48 3.51 4.43
N VAL A 151 -13.68 2.93 4.32
CA VAL A 151 -13.99 2.01 3.22
C VAL A 151 -15.49 1.94 2.97
N ASP A 152 -15.86 1.94 1.70
CA ASP A 152 -17.26 1.75 1.31
C ASP A 152 -17.75 0.36 1.72
N ALA A 153 -18.78 0.29 2.57
CA ALA A 153 -19.35 -0.98 3.05
C ALA A 153 -19.81 -1.88 1.90
N ASP A 154 -20.26 -1.31 0.79
CA ASP A 154 -20.67 -2.06 -0.39
C ASP A 154 -19.47 -2.67 -1.13
N ALA A 155 -18.33 -2.02 -1.15
CA ALA A 155 -17.09 -2.55 -1.74
C ALA A 155 -16.62 -3.80 -0.99
N LEU A 156 -16.71 -3.83 0.35
CA LEU A 156 -16.33 -4.97 1.17
C LEU A 156 -17.19 -6.22 0.94
N LYS A 157 -18.43 -6.10 0.44
CA LYS A 157 -19.29 -7.26 0.16
C LYS A 157 -18.69 -8.22 -0.88
N ASN A 158 -17.78 -7.71 -1.72
CA ASN A 158 -17.12 -8.49 -2.76
C ASN A 158 -15.70 -8.94 -2.36
N ALA A 159 -15.28 -8.67 -1.14
CA ALA A 159 -13.98 -9.03 -0.58
C ALA A 159 -14.10 -10.20 0.41
N ILE A 160 -12.97 -10.85 0.69
CA ILE A 160 -12.85 -11.89 1.71
C ILE A 160 -12.36 -11.23 2.99
N THR A 161 -13.16 -11.24 4.05
CA THR A 161 -12.87 -10.57 5.33
C THR A 161 -12.83 -11.53 6.52
N THR A 162 -12.50 -12.79 6.30
CA THR A 162 -12.46 -13.81 7.35
C THR A 162 -11.50 -13.43 8.46
N ASN A 163 -12.01 -13.30 9.69
CA ASN A 163 -11.25 -12.87 10.87
C ASN A 163 -10.61 -11.48 10.75
N ALA A 164 -11.00 -10.66 9.80
CA ALA A 164 -10.53 -9.27 9.73
C ALA A 164 -11.05 -8.46 10.92
N VAL A 165 -10.22 -7.54 11.43
CA VAL A 165 -10.64 -6.60 12.48
C VAL A 165 -11.22 -5.37 11.78
N LEU A 166 -12.51 -5.11 11.99
CA LEU A 166 -13.28 -4.05 11.32
C LEU A 166 -13.82 -3.00 12.31
N GLN A 167 -13.22 -2.91 13.51
CA GLN A 167 -13.69 -2.02 14.57
C GLN A 167 -13.47 -0.55 14.21
N GLY A 168 -14.52 0.27 14.38
CA GLY A 168 -14.41 1.72 14.19
C GLY A 168 -14.25 2.17 12.73
N MET A 169 -14.49 1.28 11.76
CA MET A 169 -14.47 1.67 10.34
C MET A 169 -15.47 2.80 10.09
N ILE A 170 -15.10 3.69 9.18
CA ILE A 170 -15.91 4.82 8.72
C ILE A 170 -16.33 4.55 7.27
N SER A 171 -17.61 4.68 7.00
CA SER A 171 -18.22 4.48 5.67
C SER A 171 -18.86 5.78 5.17
#